data_297e110158d2db6a7e5bd31ad8dbdc90
#
_entry.id   297e110158d2db6a7e5bd31ad8dbdc90
#
_cell.length_a   1.000
_cell.length_b   1.000
_cell.length_c   1.000
_cell.angle_alpha   90.00
_cell.angle_beta   90.00
_cell.angle_gamma   90.00
#
_symmetry.space_group_name_H-M   'P 1'
#
loop_
_entity.id
_entity.type
_entity.pdbx_description
1 polymer ?
#
loop_
_entity_poly.entity_id
_entity_poly.type
_entity_poly.pdbx_seq_one_letter_code
_entity_poly.pdbx_strand_id
1 'polypeptide(L)'
;PDFPGGAQVISSASDIKNVYRSGYGNLQVRATYHFEELSRGQWQLVFDSVPYKVSVMKVMSELEALTNPKAPQGKKSLTAKQQQDKQLIMNVMSGMRDESSAEAPVRLVIDPKSKSIDREELVSTILSKTSLETSCKFNLVVIGIDGKPRQKGLKDILSEWVSFRLRTVRARSQTSLNEAEARIHTLEGRLIVLVDIEEVIRIIRGADDPKKELITHFGLSDTQAEDILEIKLRQLASLDEVKLRKELEKLRNEAERLRGLLTDEKKLRREVTKEIRQDIDTYGDERRTLIEEAKGASIAKQVIDEPVTVIVSEKG
;
A
#
# COMPACT_ATOMS: atom_id res chain seq x y z
N PRO A 1 -0.26 -11.14 -0.08
CA PRO A 1 0.02 -9.96 -0.88
C PRO A 1 -1.22 -9.49 -1.63
N ASP A 2 -1.17 -8.23 -2.11
CA ASP A 2 -2.14 -7.73 -3.06
C ASP A 2 -1.38 -7.01 -4.16
N PHE A 3 -1.50 -7.49 -5.40
CA PHE A 3 -0.80 -6.93 -6.55
C PHE A 3 -1.72 -5.97 -7.31
N PRO A 4 -1.22 -4.83 -7.81
CA PRO A 4 -2.03 -3.85 -8.51
C PRO A 4 -2.81 -4.40 -9.72
N GLY A 5 -2.24 -5.38 -10.42
CA GLY A 5 -2.86 -6.05 -11.56
C GLY A 5 -3.69 -7.29 -11.19
N GLY A 6 -3.91 -7.58 -9.91
CA GLY A 6 -4.61 -8.78 -9.47
C GLY A 6 -3.74 -10.04 -9.56
N ALA A 7 -4.15 -11.02 -10.34
CA ALA A 7 -3.57 -12.35 -10.46
C ALA A 7 -3.88 -13.28 -9.26
N GLN A 8 -3.48 -14.53 -9.35
CA GLN A 8 -3.67 -15.56 -8.33
C GLN A 8 -2.33 -15.96 -7.72
N VAL A 9 -2.23 -15.97 -6.39
CA VAL A 9 -1.12 -16.59 -5.66
C VAL A 9 -1.47 -18.06 -5.46
N ILE A 10 -0.70 -18.95 -6.07
CA ILE A 10 -0.93 -20.41 -6.04
C ILE A 10 -0.05 -21.14 -5.04
N SER A 11 0.87 -20.43 -4.36
CA SER A 11 1.73 -21.00 -3.31
C SER A 11 0.91 -21.48 -2.12
N SER A 12 1.42 -22.51 -1.42
CA SER A 12 0.80 -23.05 -0.22
C SER A 12 0.68 -22.01 0.90
N ALA A 13 -0.31 -22.18 1.78
CA ALA A 13 -0.47 -21.33 2.97
C ALA A 13 0.79 -21.34 3.85
N SER A 14 1.53 -22.46 3.90
CA SER A 14 2.80 -22.59 4.64
C SER A 14 3.90 -21.74 4.02
N ASP A 15 4.03 -21.71 2.70
CA ASP A 15 5.02 -20.91 2.00
C ASP A 15 4.76 -19.42 2.17
N ILE A 16 3.49 -19.00 2.02
CA ILE A 16 3.07 -17.61 2.26
C ILE A 16 3.42 -17.19 3.70
N LYS A 17 3.09 -18.03 4.68
CA LYS A 17 3.42 -17.76 6.09
C LYS A 17 4.92 -17.63 6.35
N ASN A 18 5.73 -18.49 5.72
CA ASN A 18 7.18 -18.45 5.86
C ASN A 18 7.78 -17.18 5.23
N VAL A 19 7.32 -16.79 4.03
CA VAL A 19 7.75 -15.55 3.36
C VAL A 19 7.42 -14.32 4.22
N TYR A 20 6.22 -14.25 4.78
CA TYR A 20 5.85 -13.14 5.66
C TYR A 20 6.55 -13.15 7.01
N ARG A 21 6.91 -14.32 7.54
CA ARG A 21 7.67 -14.44 8.79
C ARG A 21 9.12 -13.99 8.61
N SER A 22 9.77 -14.42 7.52
CA SER A 22 11.18 -14.11 7.26
C SER A 22 11.39 -12.75 6.60
N GLY A 23 10.36 -12.20 5.92
CA GLY A 23 10.47 -11.02 5.07
C GLY A 23 11.20 -11.28 3.75
N TYR A 24 11.40 -12.55 3.39
CA TYR A 24 12.12 -12.94 2.18
C TYR A 24 11.59 -14.28 1.63
N GLY A 25 11.60 -14.41 0.31
CA GLY A 25 11.23 -15.66 -0.37
C GLY A 25 10.60 -15.42 -1.72
N ASN A 26 10.03 -16.48 -2.26
CA ASN A 26 9.35 -16.46 -3.55
C ASN A 26 7.93 -17.02 -3.39
N LEU A 27 6.98 -16.40 -4.07
CA LEU A 27 5.63 -16.91 -4.20
C LEU A 27 5.32 -17.18 -5.67
N GLN A 28 4.66 -18.28 -5.96
CA GLN A 28 4.18 -18.57 -7.31
C GLN A 28 2.91 -17.79 -7.57
N VAL A 29 2.89 -17.09 -8.69
CA VAL A 29 1.79 -16.22 -9.11
C VAL A 29 1.38 -16.60 -10.52
N ARG A 30 0.09 -16.73 -10.73
CA ARG A 30 -0.54 -17.14 -11.99
C ARG A 30 -1.54 -16.08 -12.43
N ALA A 31 -1.63 -15.84 -13.73
CA ALA A 31 -2.71 -15.06 -14.34
C ALA A 31 -4.07 -15.70 -14.05
N THR A 32 -5.08 -14.90 -13.78
CA THR A 32 -6.49 -15.38 -13.75
C THR A 32 -7.00 -15.51 -15.17
N TYR A 33 -7.85 -16.49 -15.38
CA TYR A 33 -8.42 -16.78 -16.69
C TYR A 33 -9.82 -17.37 -16.58
N HIS A 34 -10.57 -17.26 -17.66
CA HIS A 34 -11.86 -17.94 -17.84
C HIS A 34 -12.04 -18.41 -19.29
N PHE A 35 -13.06 -19.22 -19.51
CA PHE A 35 -13.44 -19.67 -20.85
C PHE A 35 -14.70 -18.95 -21.30
N GLU A 36 -14.67 -18.41 -22.51
CA GLU A 36 -15.85 -17.85 -23.16
C GLU A 36 -16.38 -18.80 -24.22
N GLU A 37 -17.67 -19.10 -24.14
CA GLU A 37 -18.36 -19.91 -25.13
C GLU A 37 -18.78 -19.05 -26.32
N LEU A 38 -18.46 -19.52 -27.50
CA LEU A 38 -18.79 -18.87 -28.76
C LEU A 38 -19.89 -19.64 -29.52
N SER A 39 -20.39 -19.02 -30.58
CA SER A 39 -21.38 -19.67 -31.44
C SER A 39 -20.87 -21.01 -32.02
N ARG A 40 -21.78 -21.95 -32.29
CA ARG A 40 -21.50 -23.28 -32.89
C ARG A 40 -20.59 -24.17 -32.04
N GLY A 41 -20.59 -24.00 -30.71
CA GLY A 41 -19.79 -24.80 -29.78
C GLY A 41 -18.29 -24.53 -29.86
N GLN A 42 -17.90 -23.36 -30.38
CA GLN A 42 -16.53 -22.86 -30.27
C GLN A 42 -16.34 -22.21 -28.91
N TRP A 43 -15.10 -22.04 -28.49
CA TRP A 43 -14.74 -21.41 -27.23
C TRP A 43 -13.38 -20.74 -27.36
N GLN A 44 -13.10 -19.81 -26.46
CA GLN A 44 -11.80 -19.15 -26.35
C GLN A 44 -11.35 -19.06 -24.90
N LEU A 45 -10.06 -19.01 -24.69
CA LEU A 45 -9.44 -18.79 -23.38
C LEU A 45 -9.10 -17.33 -23.23
N VAL A 46 -9.56 -16.71 -22.14
CA VAL A 46 -9.32 -15.28 -21.86
C VAL A 46 -8.57 -15.16 -20.56
N PHE A 47 -7.44 -14.44 -20.57
CA PHE A 47 -6.72 -14.04 -19.39
C PHE A 47 -7.12 -12.63 -18.98
N ASP A 48 -7.57 -12.47 -17.73
CA ASP A 48 -8.09 -11.22 -17.15
C ASP A 48 -7.04 -10.45 -16.37
N SER A 49 -5.93 -11.09 -16.05
CA SER A 49 -4.84 -10.49 -15.30
C SER A 49 -3.50 -11.03 -15.78
N VAL A 50 -2.43 -10.36 -15.41
CA VAL A 50 -1.06 -10.83 -15.58
C VAL A 50 -0.30 -10.76 -14.26
N PRO A 51 0.68 -11.64 -14.01
CA PRO A 51 1.51 -11.56 -12.81
C PRO A 51 2.25 -10.23 -12.71
N TYR A 52 2.58 -9.84 -11.48
CA TYR A 52 3.32 -8.61 -11.21
C TYR A 52 4.60 -8.49 -12.03
N LYS A 53 4.83 -7.34 -12.65
CA LYS A 53 5.92 -7.04 -13.60
C LYS A 53 5.86 -7.79 -14.94
N VAL A 54 4.75 -8.44 -15.24
CA VAL A 54 4.49 -9.01 -16.57
C VAL A 54 3.53 -8.09 -17.31
N SER A 55 3.71 -7.92 -18.61
CA SER A 55 2.78 -7.19 -19.48
C SER A 55 2.21 -8.14 -20.54
N VAL A 56 1.02 -7.82 -21.06
CA VAL A 56 0.38 -8.56 -22.15
C VAL A 56 1.33 -8.64 -23.36
N MET A 57 1.96 -7.53 -23.74
CA MET A 57 2.95 -7.48 -24.82
C MET A 57 4.12 -8.45 -24.63
N LYS A 58 4.61 -8.61 -23.38
CA LYS A 58 5.66 -9.57 -23.08
C LYS A 58 5.19 -10.99 -23.32
N VAL A 59 3.99 -11.34 -22.86
CA VAL A 59 3.41 -12.67 -23.05
C VAL A 59 3.18 -12.96 -24.54
N MET A 60 2.69 -12.01 -25.29
CA MET A 60 2.53 -12.13 -26.75
C MET A 60 3.88 -12.36 -27.44
N SER A 61 4.92 -11.61 -27.08
CA SER A 61 6.27 -11.82 -27.63
C SER A 61 6.83 -13.20 -27.26
N GLU A 62 6.57 -13.71 -26.07
CA GLU A 62 6.97 -15.06 -25.65
C GLU A 62 6.24 -16.11 -26.50
N LEU A 63 4.94 -15.98 -26.72
CA LEU A 63 4.14 -16.87 -27.56
C LEU A 63 4.59 -16.79 -29.04
N GLU A 64 4.84 -15.58 -29.55
CA GLU A 64 5.37 -15.41 -30.92
C GLU A 64 6.75 -16.07 -31.10
N ALA A 65 7.64 -15.92 -30.12
CA ALA A 65 8.94 -16.58 -30.13
C ALA A 65 8.84 -18.12 -30.11
N LEU A 66 7.78 -18.66 -29.49
CA LEU A 66 7.50 -20.11 -29.48
C LEU A 66 6.89 -20.60 -30.79
N THR A 67 5.95 -19.84 -31.36
CA THR A 67 5.29 -20.20 -32.64
C THR A 67 6.16 -19.93 -33.86
N ASN A 68 6.97 -18.89 -33.82
CA ASN A 68 7.87 -18.52 -34.92
C ASN A 68 9.33 -18.34 -34.44
N PRO A 69 9.97 -19.41 -33.93
CA PRO A 69 11.30 -19.32 -33.36
C PRO A 69 12.35 -19.01 -34.45
N LYS A 70 13.30 -18.14 -34.10
CA LYS A 70 14.47 -17.84 -34.95
C LYS A 70 15.57 -18.82 -34.64
N ALA A 71 16.29 -19.27 -35.67
CA ALA A 71 17.48 -20.12 -35.49
C ALA A 71 18.53 -19.37 -34.63
N PRO A 72 19.21 -20.06 -33.72
CA PRO A 72 20.27 -19.45 -32.93
C PRO A 72 21.39 -18.88 -33.81
N GLN A 73 22.04 -17.83 -33.33
CA GLN A 73 23.12 -17.16 -34.04
C GLN A 73 24.21 -18.18 -34.49
N GLY A 74 24.53 -18.21 -35.78
CA GLY A 74 25.49 -19.15 -36.35
C GLY A 74 24.92 -20.53 -36.72
N LYS A 75 23.61 -20.80 -36.54
CA LYS A 75 22.94 -22.04 -36.95
C LYS A 75 21.93 -21.81 -38.05
N LYS A 76 21.86 -22.73 -39.02
CA LYS A 76 20.90 -22.69 -40.15
C LYS A 76 19.54 -23.34 -39.81
N SER A 77 19.45 -24.07 -38.72
CA SER A 77 18.26 -24.81 -38.31
C SER A 77 17.90 -24.54 -36.83
N LEU A 78 16.63 -24.75 -36.52
CA LEU A 78 16.12 -24.70 -35.14
C LEU A 78 16.71 -25.85 -34.31
N THR A 79 16.87 -25.64 -33.01
CA THR A 79 17.21 -26.71 -32.06
C THR A 79 16.04 -27.69 -31.90
N ALA A 80 16.31 -28.94 -31.53
CA ALA A 80 15.27 -29.92 -31.24
C ALA A 80 14.25 -29.42 -30.21
N LYS A 81 14.70 -28.73 -29.15
CA LYS A 81 13.84 -28.12 -28.15
C LYS A 81 12.92 -27.05 -28.75
N GLN A 82 13.46 -26.16 -29.60
CA GLN A 82 12.64 -25.13 -30.25
C GLN A 82 11.57 -25.74 -31.17
N GLN A 83 11.93 -26.80 -31.88
CA GLN A 83 10.97 -27.55 -32.73
C GLN A 83 9.86 -28.18 -31.89
N GLN A 84 10.25 -28.82 -30.79
CA GLN A 84 9.29 -29.44 -29.86
C GLN A 84 8.38 -28.39 -29.23
N ASP A 85 8.90 -27.28 -28.70
CA ASP A 85 8.12 -26.21 -28.10
C ASP A 85 7.16 -25.59 -29.12
N LYS A 86 7.61 -25.39 -30.37
CA LYS A 86 6.77 -24.91 -31.47
C LYS A 86 5.62 -25.89 -31.74
N GLN A 87 5.88 -27.17 -31.86
CA GLN A 87 4.86 -28.18 -32.12
C GLN A 87 3.85 -28.22 -30.97
N LEU A 88 4.29 -28.19 -29.71
CA LEU A 88 3.42 -28.18 -28.55
C LEU A 88 2.41 -27.02 -28.60
N ILE A 89 2.90 -25.80 -28.80
CA ILE A 89 2.02 -24.61 -28.86
C ILE A 89 1.08 -24.67 -30.07
N MET A 90 1.60 -25.01 -31.26
CA MET A 90 0.80 -25.06 -32.48
C MET A 90 -0.21 -26.22 -32.51
N ASN A 91 -0.07 -27.20 -31.65
CA ASN A 91 -1.06 -28.28 -31.50
C ASN A 91 -2.26 -27.85 -30.67
N VAL A 92 -2.12 -26.92 -29.73
CA VAL A 92 -3.20 -26.49 -28.85
C VAL A 92 -3.78 -25.12 -29.20
N MET A 93 -3.00 -24.22 -29.84
CA MET A 93 -3.38 -22.84 -30.12
C MET A 93 -3.37 -22.54 -31.62
N SER A 94 -4.36 -21.80 -32.12
CA SER A 94 -4.43 -21.31 -33.50
C SER A 94 -4.10 -19.82 -33.61
N GLY A 95 -4.38 -19.02 -32.59
CA GLY A 95 -4.17 -17.57 -32.60
C GLY A 95 -4.20 -16.93 -31.22
N MET A 96 -3.76 -15.69 -31.14
CA MET A 96 -3.85 -14.86 -29.95
C MET A 96 -4.19 -13.43 -30.33
N ARG A 97 -4.92 -12.73 -29.46
CA ARG A 97 -5.30 -11.32 -29.63
C ARG A 97 -5.20 -10.59 -28.30
N ASP A 98 -4.73 -9.35 -28.36
CA ASP A 98 -4.83 -8.41 -27.25
C ASP A 98 -6.08 -7.55 -27.46
N GLU A 99 -7.08 -7.77 -26.63
CA GLU A 99 -8.35 -7.03 -26.61
C GLU A 99 -8.44 -6.11 -25.37
N SER A 100 -7.31 -5.80 -24.74
CA SER A 100 -7.25 -4.94 -23.58
C SER A 100 -7.77 -3.52 -23.90
N SER A 101 -8.52 -2.95 -22.97
CA SER A 101 -9.16 -1.64 -23.10
C SER A 101 -9.12 -0.88 -21.76
N ALA A 102 -9.67 0.33 -21.74
CA ALA A 102 -9.81 1.09 -20.48
C ALA A 102 -10.78 0.40 -19.49
N GLU A 103 -11.79 -0.31 -20.00
CA GLU A 103 -12.78 -1.05 -19.20
C GLU A 103 -12.26 -2.42 -18.76
N ALA A 104 -11.46 -3.07 -19.62
CA ALA A 104 -10.80 -4.34 -19.36
C ALA A 104 -9.27 -4.17 -19.52
N PRO A 105 -8.54 -3.71 -18.48
CA PRO A 105 -7.12 -3.38 -18.59
C PRO A 105 -6.23 -4.53 -19.04
N VAL A 106 -6.67 -5.76 -18.82
CA VAL A 106 -6.04 -6.98 -19.31
C VAL A 106 -7.12 -7.86 -19.90
N ARG A 107 -7.03 -8.12 -21.21
CA ARG A 107 -7.87 -9.08 -21.91
C ARG A 107 -7.05 -9.72 -23.05
N LEU A 108 -6.29 -10.75 -22.69
CA LEU A 108 -5.52 -11.55 -23.64
C LEU A 108 -6.35 -12.77 -24.04
N VAL A 109 -6.73 -12.82 -25.29
CA VAL A 109 -7.57 -13.92 -25.85
C VAL A 109 -6.68 -14.90 -26.60
N ILE A 110 -6.86 -16.19 -26.30
CA ILE A 110 -6.18 -17.32 -26.96
C ILE A 110 -7.23 -18.19 -27.63
N ASP A 111 -7.09 -18.38 -28.94
CA ASP A 111 -7.96 -19.26 -29.70
C ASP A 111 -7.40 -20.68 -29.70
N PRO A 112 -8.19 -21.70 -29.33
CA PRO A 112 -7.75 -23.08 -29.45
C PRO A 112 -7.65 -23.48 -30.92
N LYS A 113 -6.79 -24.44 -31.22
CA LYS A 113 -6.63 -24.97 -32.57
C LYS A 113 -7.90 -25.63 -33.11
N SER A 114 -8.65 -26.25 -32.25
CA SER A 114 -9.98 -26.81 -32.55
C SER A 114 -10.84 -26.83 -31.29
N LYS A 115 -12.15 -26.92 -31.47
CA LYS A 115 -13.12 -27.05 -30.36
C LYS A 115 -12.97 -28.33 -29.50
N SER A 116 -12.28 -29.33 -30.02
CA SER A 116 -12.05 -30.62 -29.35
C SER A 116 -10.79 -30.66 -28.49
N ILE A 117 -10.01 -29.58 -28.48
CA ILE A 117 -8.85 -29.46 -27.61
C ILE A 117 -9.30 -29.48 -26.13
N ASP A 118 -8.59 -30.23 -25.30
CA ASP A 118 -8.83 -30.20 -23.87
C ASP A 118 -8.44 -28.82 -23.31
N ARG A 119 -9.36 -28.24 -22.54
CA ARG A 119 -9.23 -26.90 -21.97
C ARG A 119 -8.03 -26.81 -21.01
N GLU A 120 -7.88 -27.85 -20.18
CA GLU A 120 -6.78 -27.89 -19.20
C GLU A 120 -5.43 -28.11 -19.89
N GLU A 121 -5.37 -28.86 -20.99
CA GLU A 121 -4.15 -29.03 -21.78
C GLU A 121 -3.71 -27.68 -22.39
N LEU A 122 -4.65 -26.92 -22.97
CA LEU A 122 -4.33 -25.58 -23.51
C LEU A 122 -3.80 -24.67 -22.39
N VAL A 123 -4.53 -24.56 -21.27
CA VAL A 123 -4.12 -23.71 -20.14
C VAL A 123 -2.77 -24.10 -19.60
N SER A 124 -2.55 -25.40 -19.31
CA SER A 124 -1.31 -25.89 -18.75
C SER A 124 -0.12 -25.65 -19.68
N THR A 125 -0.33 -25.80 -21.00
CA THR A 125 0.69 -25.55 -22.02
C THR A 125 1.06 -24.07 -22.06
N ILE A 126 0.08 -23.17 -22.12
CA ILE A 126 0.33 -21.72 -22.16
C ILE A 126 1.01 -21.24 -20.87
N LEU A 127 0.47 -21.60 -19.71
CA LEU A 127 1.04 -21.20 -18.41
C LEU A 127 2.46 -21.71 -18.19
N SER A 128 2.77 -22.94 -18.58
CA SER A 128 4.11 -23.53 -18.41
C SER A 128 5.17 -22.96 -19.35
N LYS A 129 4.77 -22.35 -20.46
CA LYS A 129 5.66 -21.85 -21.50
C LYS A 129 5.78 -20.34 -21.53
N THR A 130 5.00 -19.62 -20.74
CA THR A 130 4.98 -18.15 -20.70
C THR A 130 5.13 -17.62 -19.29
N SER A 131 5.32 -16.30 -19.17
CA SER A 131 5.34 -15.58 -17.90
C SER A 131 3.96 -15.43 -17.25
N LEU A 132 2.89 -16.02 -17.80
CA LEU A 132 1.56 -16.04 -17.18
C LEU A 132 1.51 -16.84 -15.88
N GLU A 133 2.45 -17.76 -15.68
CA GLU A 133 2.76 -18.32 -14.36
C GLU A 133 4.24 -18.10 -14.08
N THR A 134 4.54 -17.41 -12.97
CA THR A 134 5.91 -17.03 -12.65
C THR A 134 6.14 -16.93 -11.15
N SER A 135 7.40 -16.93 -10.76
CA SER A 135 7.81 -16.75 -9.38
C SER A 135 8.00 -15.26 -9.07
N CYS A 136 7.27 -14.76 -8.09
CA CYS A 136 7.37 -13.40 -7.60
C CYS A 136 8.25 -13.35 -6.35
N LYS A 137 9.38 -12.61 -6.42
CA LYS A 137 10.32 -12.46 -5.32
C LYS A 137 9.81 -11.44 -4.30
N PHE A 138 9.78 -11.85 -3.04
CA PHE A 138 9.52 -11.01 -1.89
C PHE A 138 10.82 -10.64 -1.19
N ASN A 139 10.97 -9.36 -0.87
CA ASN A 139 12.10 -8.86 -0.09
C ASN A 139 11.64 -7.62 0.70
N LEU A 140 11.27 -7.82 1.96
CA LEU A 140 10.75 -6.78 2.84
C LEU A 140 11.92 -6.09 3.57
N VAL A 141 12.72 -5.33 2.83
CA VAL A 141 13.73 -4.45 3.40
C VAL A 141 13.10 -3.10 3.69
N VAL A 142 13.07 -2.72 4.97
CA VAL A 142 12.47 -1.48 5.45
C VAL A 142 13.42 -0.74 6.40
N ILE A 143 13.27 0.58 6.48
CA ILE A 143 13.94 1.39 7.51
C ILE A 143 13.11 1.28 8.78
N GLY A 144 13.72 0.70 9.82
CA GLY A 144 13.07 0.53 11.12
C GLY A 144 13.14 1.75 12.02
N ILE A 145 12.68 1.59 13.25
CA ILE A 145 12.69 2.64 14.29
C ILE A 145 14.13 3.10 14.60
N ASP A 146 15.11 2.23 14.38
CA ASP A 146 16.54 2.52 14.56
C ASP A 146 17.17 3.31 13.39
N GLY A 147 16.38 3.67 12.39
CA GLY A 147 16.82 4.40 11.20
C GLY A 147 17.69 3.59 10.23
N LYS A 148 17.83 2.28 10.43
CA LYS A 148 18.67 1.40 9.61
C LYS A 148 17.84 0.51 8.70
N PRO A 149 18.26 0.31 7.43
CA PRO A 149 17.60 -0.63 6.55
C PRO A 149 17.87 -2.07 7.00
N ARG A 150 16.83 -2.84 7.21
CA ARG A 150 16.90 -4.28 7.58
C ARG A 150 15.77 -5.05 6.92
N GLN A 151 16.05 -6.30 6.59
CA GLN A 151 15.01 -7.26 6.24
C GLN A 151 14.25 -7.67 7.50
N LYS A 152 12.92 -7.53 7.47
CA LYS A 152 12.05 -7.83 8.60
C LYS A 152 10.82 -8.61 8.17
N GLY A 153 10.30 -9.43 9.08
CA GLY A 153 9.01 -10.07 8.90
C GLY A 153 7.85 -9.06 8.98
N LEU A 154 6.72 -9.38 8.37
CA LEU A 154 5.54 -8.49 8.35
C LEU A 154 5.07 -8.13 9.78
N LYS A 155 5.09 -9.11 10.71
CA LYS A 155 4.69 -8.86 12.10
C LYS A 155 5.58 -7.81 12.78
N ASP A 156 6.89 -7.89 12.54
CA ASP A 156 7.84 -6.93 13.13
C ASP A 156 7.65 -5.54 12.54
N ILE A 157 7.46 -5.46 11.22
CA ILE A 157 7.17 -4.20 10.52
C ILE A 157 5.91 -3.54 11.10
N LEU A 158 4.82 -4.30 11.25
CA LEU A 158 3.56 -3.79 11.80
C LEU A 158 3.71 -3.39 13.27
N SER A 159 4.44 -4.16 14.08
CA SER A 159 4.68 -3.84 15.49
C SER A 159 5.49 -2.55 15.67
N GLU A 160 6.53 -2.37 14.86
CA GLU A 160 7.31 -1.14 14.84
C GLU A 160 6.49 0.06 14.34
N TRP A 161 5.69 -0.13 13.31
CA TRP A 161 4.80 0.91 12.79
C TRP A 161 3.79 1.37 13.84
N VAL A 162 3.14 0.44 14.56
CA VAL A 162 2.20 0.78 15.65
C VAL A 162 2.92 1.56 16.75
N SER A 163 4.12 1.13 17.14
CA SER A 163 4.92 1.81 18.15
C SER A 163 5.32 3.23 17.70
N PHE A 164 5.69 3.39 16.44
CA PHE A 164 5.98 4.68 15.83
C PHE A 164 4.72 5.58 15.81
N ARG A 165 3.57 5.04 15.38
CA ARG A 165 2.30 5.79 15.32
C ARG A 165 1.88 6.30 16.69
N LEU A 166 1.97 5.45 17.73
CA LEU A 166 1.68 5.85 19.11
C LEU A 166 2.57 7.00 19.59
N ARG A 167 3.87 6.96 19.30
CA ARG A 167 4.81 8.05 19.64
C ARG A 167 4.46 9.33 18.88
N THR A 168 4.15 9.22 17.60
CA THR A 168 3.80 10.37 16.76
C THR A 168 2.52 11.05 17.24
N VAL A 169 1.47 10.28 17.54
CA VAL A 169 0.20 10.82 18.04
C VAL A 169 0.42 11.46 19.42
N ARG A 170 1.23 10.85 20.29
CA ARG A 170 1.59 11.45 21.58
C ARG A 170 2.33 12.78 21.42
N ALA A 171 3.36 12.83 20.57
CA ALA A 171 4.11 14.06 20.31
C ALA A 171 3.23 15.17 19.72
N ARG A 172 2.40 14.84 18.72
CA ARG A 172 1.44 15.77 18.13
C ARG A 172 0.47 16.31 19.19
N SER A 173 -0.09 15.43 20.02
CA SER A 173 -1.03 15.82 21.08
C SER A 173 -0.35 16.68 22.14
N GLN A 174 0.91 16.43 22.46
CA GLN A 174 1.68 17.28 23.38
C GLN A 174 1.92 18.69 22.80
N THR A 175 2.30 18.77 21.52
CA THR A 175 2.47 20.06 20.85
C THR A 175 1.16 20.85 20.83
N SER A 176 0.05 20.22 20.45
CA SER A 176 -1.27 20.87 20.46
C SER A 176 -1.72 21.29 21.87
N LEU A 177 -1.38 20.50 22.90
CA LEU A 177 -1.64 20.90 24.29
C LEU A 177 -0.84 22.14 24.67
N ASN A 178 0.44 22.18 24.38
CA ASN A 178 1.31 23.33 24.68
C ASN A 178 0.81 24.60 23.97
N GLU A 179 0.41 24.48 22.70
CA GLU A 179 -0.18 25.58 21.93
C GLU A 179 -1.50 26.07 22.52
N ALA A 180 -2.38 25.13 22.91
CA ALA A 180 -3.64 25.47 23.55
C ALA A 180 -3.42 26.16 24.91
N GLU A 181 -2.52 25.66 25.75
CA GLU A 181 -2.18 26.25 27.05
C GLU A 181 -1.56 27.65 26.89
N ALA A 182 -0.66 27.84 25.95
CA ALA A 182 -0.08 29.16 25.64
C ALA A 182 -1.16 30.15 25.18
N ARG A 183 -2.10 29.70 24.34
CA ARG A 183 -3.21 30.53 23.88
C ARG A 183 -4.20 30.84 24.99
N ILE A 184 -4.52 29.88 25.86
CA ILE A 184 -5.35 30.09 27.06
C ILE A 184 -4.71 31.17 27.93
N HIS A 185 -3.40 31.06 28.23
CA HIS A 185 -2.68 32.02 29.03
C HIS A 185 -2.77 33.45 28.48
N THR A 186 -2.59 33.60 27.16
CA THR A 186 -2.73 34.90 26.48
C THR A 186 -4.16 35.44 26.59
N LEU A 187 -5.16 34.62 26.36
CA LEU A 187 -6.60 35.03 26.43
C LEU A 187 -7.00 35.43 27.86
N GLU A 188 -6.51 34.71 28.87
CA GLU A 188 -6.71 35.06 30.27
C GLU A 188 -6.15 36.46 30.59
N GLY A 189 -4.97 36.79 30.13
CA GLY A 189 -4.38 38.13 30.23
C GLY A 189 -5.26 39.20 29.58
N ARG A 190 -5.71 38.95 28.35
CA ARG A 190 -6.64 39.84 27.64
C ARG A 190 -7.97 40.06 28.38
N LEU A 191 -8.52 39.03 29.01
CA LEU A 191 -9.74 39.16 29.80
C LEU A 191 -9.53 39.97 31.06
N ILE A 192 -8.35 39.91 31.73
CA ILE A 192 -8.01 40.69 32.90
C ILE A 192 -8.01 42.18 32.55
N VAL A 193 -7.36 42.59 31.47
CA VAL A 193 -7.26 43.99 31.09
C VAL A 193 -8.50 44.55 30.42
N LEU A 194 -9.42 43.69 29.94
CA LEU A 194 -10.69 44.10 29.35
C LEU A 194 -11.61 44.75 30.35
N VAL A 195 -11.46 44.43 31.65
CA VAL A 195 -12.25 44.98 32.74
C VAL A 195 -11.97 46.46 32.94
N ASP A 196 -10.75 46.91 32.69
CA ASP A 196 -10.33 48.32 32.84
C ASP A 196 -9.39 48.76 31.72
N ILE A 197 -9.93 48.87 30.52
CA ILE A 197 -9.19 49.33 29.33
C ILE A 197 -8.66 50.77 29.45
N GLU A 198 -9.41 51.62 30.15
CA GLU A 198 -9.00 53.03 30.32
C GLU A 198 -7.70 53.12 31.14
N GLU A 199 -7.60 52.34 32.19
CA GLU A 199 -6.41 52.25 33.01
C GLU A 199 -5.20 51.67 32.21
N VAL A 200 -5.42 50.63 31.36
CA VAL A 200 -4.40 50.12 30.46
C VAL A 200 -3.86 51.22 29.55
N ILE A 201 -4.74 52.02 28.94
CA ILE A 201 -4.35 53.13 28.06
C ILE A 201 -3.61 54.20 28.86
N ARG A 202 -4.01 54.47 30.08
CA ARG A 202 -3.37 55.45 30.96
C ARG A 202 -1.92 55.04 31.29
N ILE A 203 -1.72 53.75 31.65
CA ILE A 203 -0.41 53.17 31.94
C ILE A 203 0.49 53.25 30.69
N ILE A 204 -0.01 52.80 29.54
CA ILE A 204 0.76 52.75 28.27
C ILE A 204 1.24 54.18 27.88
N ARG A 205 0.43 55.21 28.17
CA ARG A 205 0.77 56.60 27.81
C ARG A 205 1.64 57.33 28.83
N GLY A 206 1.58 56.96 30.09
CA GLY A 206 2.15 57.75 31.19
C GLY A 206 3.32 57.11 31.93
N ALA A 207 3.53 55.79 31.77
CA ALA A 207 4.57 55.09 32.49
C ALA A 207 5.93 55.16 31.74
N ASP A 208 7.01 55.26 32.50
CA ASP A 208 8.39 55.13 31.95
C ASP A 208 8.69 53.69 31.47
N ASP A 209 8.08 52.69 32.13
CA ASP A 209 8.17 51.26 31.74
C ASP A 209 6.74 50.64 31.78
N PRO A 210 5.97 50.81 30.70
CA PRO A 210 4.60 50.34 30.63
C PRO A 210 4.44 48.87 30.92
N LYS A 211 5.42 48.04 30.50
CA LYS A 211 5.39 46.58 30.69
C LYS A 211 5.39 46.21 32.16
N LYS A 212 6.34 46.77 32.93
CA LYS A 212 6.44 46.49 34.36
C LYS A 212 5.23 47.00 35.13
N GLU A 213 4.68 48.15 34.74
CA GLU A 213 3.54 48.71 35.40
C GLU A 213 2.26 47.89 35.13
N LEU A 214 2.05 47.41 33.91
CA LEU A 214 0.97 46.49 33.59
C LEU A 214 1.09 45.17 34.36
N ILE A 215 2.29 44.59 34.48
CA ILE A 215 2.54 43.38 35.27
C ILE A 215 2.16 43.63 36.74
N THR A 216 2.61 44.75 37.32
CA THR A 216 2.40 45.05 38.74
C THR A 216 0.94 45.38 39.04
N HIS A 217 0.29 46.16 38.17
CA HIS A 217 -1.08 46.65 38.38
C HIS A 217 -2.13 45.56 38.18
N PHE A 218 -2.01 44.77 37.08
CA PHE A 218 -2.97 43.76 36.71
C PHE A 218 -2.57 42.34 37.11
N GLY A 219 -1.41 42.11 37.68
CA GLY A 219 -0.89 40.80 38.05
C GLY A 219 -0.58 39.90 36.82
N LEU A 220 -0.22 40.51 35.69
CA LEU A 220 0.02 39.81 34.45
C LEU A 220 1.40 39.12 34.48
N SER A 221 1.53 38.04 33.68
CA SER A 221 2.85 37.50 33.35
C SER A 221 3.59 38.40 32.33
N ASP A 222 4.88 38.18 32.20
CA ASP A 222 5.71 38.87 31.21
C ASP A 222 5.21 38.73 29.78
N THR A 223 4.80 37.48 29.41
CA THR A 223 4.24 37.17 28.10
C THR A 223 2.84 37.76 27.87
N GLN A 224 2.02 37.88 28.92
CA GLN A 224 0.72 38.53 28.84
C GLN A 224 0.85 40.02 28.65
N ALA A 225 1.74 40.67 29.39
CA ALA A 225 1.99 42.12 29.26
C ALA A 225 2.54 42.46 27.87
N GLU A 226 3.46 41.65 27.33
CA GLU A 226 3.95 41.79 25.96
C GLU A 226 2.84 41.69 24.92
N ASP A 227 2.00 40.63 25.02
CA ASP A 227 0.87 40.47 24.10
C ASP A 227 -0.09 41.67 24.12
N ILE A 228 -0.34 42.27 25.30
CA ILE A 228 -1.19 43.45 25.41
C ILE A 228 -0.59 44.68 24.78
N LEU A 229 0.73 44.89 24.93
CA LEU A 229 1.45 46.00 24.31
C LEU A 229 1.51 45.89 22.78
N GLU A 230 1.50 44.66 22.24
CA GLU A 230 1.48 44.41 20.80
C GLU A 230 0.10 44.56 20.18
N ILE A 231 -0.97 44.56 20.98
CA ILE A 231 -2.36 44.69 20.45
C ILE A 231 -2.55 46.09 19.86
N LYS A 232 -2.96 46.17 18.61
CA LYS A 232 -3.33 47.44 17.98
C LYS A 232 -4.49 48.10 18.73
N LEU A 233 -4.42 49.41 19.01
CA LEU A 233 -5.48 50.17 19.72
C LEU A 233 -6.89 49.91 19.16
N ARG A 234 -7.05 49.76 17.84
CA ARG A 234 -8.32 49.42 17.20
C ARG A 234 -8.82 48.01 17.59
N GLN A 235 -7.92 47.08 17.80
CA GLN A 235 -8.25 45.71 18.23
C GLN A 235 -8.58 45.70 19.73
N LEU A 236 -7.86 46.45 20.52
CA LEU A 236 -8.10 46.59 21.95
C LEU A 236 -9.50 47.19 22.21
N ALA A 237 -9.86 48.24 21.48
CA ALA A 237 -11.19 48.86 21.59
C ALA A 237 -12.38 48.01 21.05
N SER A 238 -12.04 46.98 20.22
CA SER A 238 -13.04 46.08 19.65
C SER A 238 -13.00 44.69 20.28
N LEU A 239 -12.32 44.50 21.41
CA LEU A 239 -12.32 43.23 22.13
C LEU A 239 -13.74 42.92 22.59
N ASP A 240 -14.20 41.72 22.19
CA ASP A 240 -15.53 41.22 22.53
C ASP A 240 -15.39 40.14 23.62
N GLU A 241 -15.77 40.47 24.82
CA GLU A 241 -15.69 39.59 25.98
C GLU A 241 -16.34 38.23 25.72
N VAL A 242 -17.51 38.25 25.06
CA VAL A 242 -18.28 37.02 24.78
C VAL A 242 -17.50 36.11 23.85
N LYS A 243 -16.84 36.66 22.84
CA LYS A 243 -16.02 35.90 21.91
C LYS A 243 -14.77 35.33 22.58
N LEU A 244 -14.09 36.13 23.40
CA LEU A 244 -12.88 35.69 24.14
C LEU A 244 -13.26 34.57 25.13
N ARG A 245 -14.32 34.72 25.90
CA ARG A 245 -14.77 33.65 26.81
C ARG A 245 -15.16 32.38 26.10
N LYS A 246 -15.81 32.46 24.92
CA LYS A 246 -16.18 31.32 24.11
C LYS A 246 -14.97 30.59 23.49
N GLU A 247 -13.97 31.35 23.08
CA GLU A 247 -12.69 30.80 22.61
C GLU A 247 -11.94 30.11 23.75
N LEU A 248 -11.87 30.73 24.91
CA LEU A 248 -11.22 30.22 26.11
C LEU A 248 -11.88 28.89 26.58
N GLU A 249 -13.19 28.81 26.59
CA GLU A 249 -13.91 27.61 26.98
C GLU A 249 -13.61 26.45 26.02
N LYS A 250 -13.61 26.70 24.70
CA LYS A 250 -13.24 25.69 23.71
C LYS A 250 -11.82 25.17 23.91
N LEU A 251 -10.86 26.07 24.12
CA LEU A 251 -9.46 25.71 24.32
C LEU A 251 -9.26 24.95 25.63
N ARG A 252 -9.94 25.33 26.71
CA ARG A 252 -9.90 24.60 27.99
C ARG A 252 -10.42 23.17 27.84
N ASN A 253 -11.56 23.00 27.17
CA ASN A 253 -12.11 21.67 26.90
C ASN A 253 -11.16 20.82 26.05
N GLU A 254 -10.52 21.41 25.04
CA GLU A 254 -9.53 20.71 24.21
C GLU A 254 -8.26 20.37 25.00
N ALA A 255 -7.75 21.29 25.83
CA ALA A 255 -6.60 21.03 26.69
C ALA A 255 -6.89 19.89 27.69
N GLU A 256 -8.07 19.86 28.29
CA GLU A 256 -8.50 18.77 29.19
C GLU A 256 -8.56 17.42 28.45
N ARG A 257 -9.14 17.40 27.25
CA ARG A 257 -9.18 16.22 26.39
C ARG A 257 -7.76 15.72 26.07
N LEU A 258 -6.85 16.62 25.67
CA LEU A 258 -5.47 16.28 25.33
C LEU A 258 -4.68 15.80 26.56
N ARG A 259 -4.83 16.44 27.71
CA ARG A 259 -4.22 15.96 28.97
C ARG A 259 -4.71 14.55 29.32
N GLY A 260 -6.03 14.30 29.19
CA GLY A 260 -6.61 12.98 29.41
C GLY A 260 -6.09 11.91 28.44
N LEU A 261 -5.81 12.31 27.17
CA LEU A 261 -5.22 11.44 26.17
C LEU A 261 -3.74 11.10 26.49
N LEU A 262 -2.99 12.08 26.97
CA LEU A 262 -1.54 11.94 27.24
C LEU A 262 -1.26 11.15 28.53
N THR A 263 -2.16 11.21 29.52
CA THR A 263 -2.02 10.53 30.81
C THR A 263 -2.51 9.08 30.78
N ASP A 264 -3.46 8.74 29.88
CA ASP A 264 -4.07 7.41 29.80
C ASP A 264 -3.67 6.71 28.49
N GLU A 265 -2.81 5.70 28.57
CA GLU A 265 -2.37 4.93 27.42
C GLU A 265 -3.50 4.18 26.71
N LYS A 266 -4.56 3.79 27.43
CA LYS A 266 -5.74 3.15 26.82
C LYS A 266 -6.50 4.14 25.95
N LYS A 267 -6.62 5.38 26.39
CA LYS A 267 -7.23 6.46 25.58
C LYS A 267 -6.39 6.75 24.34
N LEU A 268 -5.08 6.84 24.48
CA LEU A 268 -4.16 7.04 23.35
C LEU A 268 -4.29 5.92 22.31
N ARG A 269 -4.31 4.65 22.74
CA ARG A 269 -4.49 3.51 21.85
C ARG A 269 -5.85 3.53 21.15
N ARG A 270 -6.92 3.94 21.84
CA ARG A 270 -8.25 4.09 21.25
C ARG A 270 -8.27 5.19 20.18
N GLU A 271 -7.60 6.31 20.43
CA GLU A 271 -7.49 7.40 19.43
C GLU A 271 -6.74 6.93 18.18
N VAL A 272 -5.59 6.28 18.34
CA VAL A 272 -4.86 5.69 17.20
C VAL A 272 -5.73 4.67 16.44
N THR A 273 -6.47 3.83 17.16
CA THR A 273 -7.37 2.86 16.51
C THR A 273 -8.50 3.56 15.75
N LYS A 274 -9.01 4.66 16.28
CA LYS A 274 -10.04 5.47 15.60
C LYS A 274 -9.50 6.09 14.31
N GLU A 275 -8.30 6.69 14.36
CA GLU A 275 -7.64 7.24 13.18
C GLU A 275 -7.42 6.17 12.11
N ILE A 276 -6.91 4.98 12.47
CA ILE A 276 -6.70 3.86 11.54
C ILE A 276 -8.02 3.42 10.89
N ARG A 277 -9.12 3.39 11.66
CA ARG A 277 -10.45 3.05 11.08
C ARG A 277 -10.92 4.10 10.07
N GLN A 278 -10.72 5.38 10.37
CA GLN A 278 -11.03 6.46 9.43
C GLN A 278 -10.18 6.35 8.14
N ASP A 279 -8.89 5.98 8.27
CA ASP A 279 -8.03 5.73 7.13
C ASP A 279 -8.52 4.54 6.29
N ILE A 280 -9.01 3.46 6.94
CA ILE A 280 -9.63 2.30 6.26
C ILE A 280 -10.89 2.73 5.51
N ASP A 281 -11.77 3.49 6.15
CA ASP A 281 -13.02 3.95 5.53
C ASP A 281 -12.78 4.89 4.34
N THR A 282 -11.67 5.66 4.38
CA THR A 282 -11.34 6.64 3.33
C THR A 282 -10.54 6.03 2.18
N TYR A 283 -9.60 5.13 2.47
CA TYR A 283 -8.59 4.64 1.52
C TYR A 283 -8.63 3.13 1.31
N GLY A 284 -9.48 2.41 2.05
CA GLY A 284 -9.62 0.96 1.89
C GLY A 284 -10.23 0.62 0.54
N ASP A 285 -9.66 -0.37 -0.14
CA ASP A 285 -10.16 -0.94 -1.37
C ASP A 285 -10.28 -2.47 -1.26
N GLU A 286 -11.04 -3.06 -2.17
CA GLU A 286 -11.19 -4.51 -2.22
C GLU A 286 -9.91 -5.18 -2.71
N ARG A 287 -9.65 -6.38 -2.21
CA ARG A 287 -8.52 -7.19 -2.63
C ARG A 287 -8.66 -7.57 -4.11
N ARG A 288 -7.62 -7.31 -4.89
CA ARG A 288 -7.53 -7.65 -6.32
C ARG A 288 -6.93 -9.04 -6.55
N THR A 289 -5.97 -9.45 -5.69
CA THR A 289 -5.23 -10.71 -5.85
C THR A 289 -5.98 -11.85 -5.19
N LEU A 290 -6.27 -12.90 -5.96
CA LEU A 290 -6.80 -14.16 -5.45
C LEU A 290 -5.69 -14.92 -4.72
N ILE A 291 -5.97 -15.44 -3.53
CA ILE A 291 -5.05 -16.30 -2.78
C ILE A 291 -5.70 -17.67 -2.67
N GLU A 292 -5.31 -18.56 -3.56
CA GLU A 292 -5.86 -19.91 -3.63
C GLU A 292 -4.78 -20.87 -4.10
N GLU A 293 -4.48 -21.86 -3.26
CA GLU A 293 -3.44 -22.84 -3.52
C GLU A 293 -3.80 -23.69 -4.75
N ALA A 294 -2.85 -23.83 -5.67
CA ALA A 294 -3.01 -24.68 -6.83
C ALA A 294 -1.65 -25.32 -7.21
N LYS A 295 -1.72 -26.43 -7.94
CA LYS A 295 -0.52 -27.04 -8.51
C LYS A 295 0.03 -26.14 -9.61
N GLY A 296 1.35 -25.99 -9.68
CA GLY A 296 2.02 -25.32 -10.79
C GLY A 296 1.71 -25.99 -12.12
N ALA A 297 1.64 -25.19 -13.18
CA ALA A 297 1.40 -25.71 -14.51
C ALA A 297 2.58 -26.60 -14.94
N SER A 298 2.28 -27.80 -15.38
CA SER A 298 3.24 -28.75 -15.91
C SER A 298 2.65 -29.46 -17.12
N ILE A 299 3.44 -29.56 -18.17
CA ILE A 299 3.07 -30.37 -19.32
C ILE A 299 3.27 -31.83 -18.91
N ALA A 300 2.22 -32.63 -18.99
CA ALA A 300 2.34 -34.06 -18.80
C ALA A 300 3.37 -34.59 -19.84
N LYS A 301 4.48 -35.13 -19.39
CA LYS A 301 5.36 -35.85 -20.28
C LYS A 301 4.56 -37.04 -20.84
N GLN A 302 4.19 -36.98 -22.10
CA GLN A 302 3.81 -38.19 -22.81
C GLN A 302 5.04 -39.09 -22.79
N VAL A 303 5.03 -40.08 -21.93
CA VAL A 303 5.98 -41.18 -22.00
C VAL A 303 5.61 -41.92 -23.27
N ILE A 304 6.35 -41.70 -24.33
CA ILE A 304 6.22 -42.49 -25.55
C ILE A 304 6.68 -43.89 -25.14
N ASP A 305 5.74 -44.82 -25.13
CA ASP A 305 5.99 -46.22 -24.83
C ASP A 305 6.67 -46.85 -26.10
N GLU A 306 7.96 -46.53 -26.27
CA GLU A 306 8.75 -47.09 -27.34
C GLU A 306 9.52 -48.30 -26.81
N PRO A 307 9.54 -49.43 -27.53
CA PRO A 307 10.34 -50.56 -27.14
C PRO A 307 11.82 -50.16 -27.15
N VAL A 308 12.44 -50.14 -25.99
CA VAL A 308 13.86 -49.85 -25.87
C VAL A 308 14.67 -51.11 -25.60
N THR A 309 15.78 -51.26 -26.29
CA THR A 309 16.75 -52.33 -26.03
C THR A 309 17.82 -51.77 -25.10
N VAL A 310 17.88 -52.24 -23.87
CA VAL A 310 18.94 -51.90 -22.92
C VAL A 310 20.10 -52.87 -23.06
N ILE A 311 21.25 -52.37 -23.51
CA ILE A 311 22.47 -53.17 -23.57
C ILE A 311 23.27 -52.86 -22.31
N VAL A 312 23.41 -53.86 -21.45
CA VAL A 312 24.24 -53.75 -20.23
C VAL A 312 25.54 -54.49 -20.47
N SER A 313 26.67 -53.82 -20.30
CA SER A 313 27.97 -54.49 -20.39
C SER A 313 28.26 -55.29 -19.11
N GLU A 314 29.15 -56.26 -19.20
CA GLU A 314 29.54 -57.14 -18.07
C GLU A 314 30.18 -56.37 -16.89
N LYS A 315 30.50 -55.06 -17.09
CA LYS A 315 31.05 -54.15 -16.07
C LYS A 315 30.09 -53.03 -15.63
N GLY A 316 28.81 -53.11 -15.95
CA GLY A 316 27.77 -52.11 -15.62
C GLY A 316 27.60 -51.01 -16.66
#